data_3914ed4fe2e727a88c433247bf84e0e0
#
_entry.id   3914ed4fe2e727a88c433247bf84e0e0
#
_cell.length_a   1.000
_cell.length_b   1.000
_cell.length_c   1.000
_cell.angle_alpha   90.00
_cell.angle_beta   90.00
_cell.angle_gamma   90.00
#
_symmetry.space_group_name_H-M   'P 1'
#
loop_
_entity.id
_entity.type
_entity.pdbx_description
1 polymer ?
#
loop_
_entity_poly.entity_id
_entity_poly.type
_entity_poly.pdbx_seq_one_letter_code
_entity_poly.pdbx_strand_id
1 'polypeptide(L)'
;YRRQRQMCIRDRNDIQAECVELNFSTCQGHVVELANLLVAYFRKKDYDVKKLKGSINYDFFNKMLTRGKEKGDMVQTAKALIEAIQPLPFYRVLNVNALSLNNAGAYISQELGYALAWGNEYMNQLTDAGIPAATVAKKIKFNFGISSNYFLEIAKFRAARMLWANIVASYHPECLRDCDNKGANGECRCAAKMA
;
A
#
# COMPACT_ATOMS: atom_id res chain seq x y z
N TYR A 1 12.11 -9.42 -19.47
CA TYR A 1 11.61 -8.80 -18.24
C TYR A 1 12.43 -7.57 -17.79
N ARG A 2 13.77 -7.61 -17.77
CA ARG A 2 14.61 -6.46 -17.38
C ARG A 2 14.49 -5.30 -18.37
N ARG A 3 14.44 -5.57 -19.69
CA ARG A 3 14.23 -4.55 -20.72
C ARG A 3 12.87 -3.87 -20.64
N GLN A 4 11.79 -4.61 -20.41
CA GLN A 4 10.43 -4.04 -20.25
C GLN A 4 10.34 -3.09 -19.04
N ARG A 5 10.98 -3.42 -17.92
CA ARG A 5 11.00 -2.56 -16.74
C ARG A 5 11.77 -1.26 -16.97
N GLN A 6 12.87 -1.32 -17.70
CA GLN A 6 13.62 -0.14 -18.10
C GLN A 6 12.83 0.73 -19.11
N MET A 7 12.07 0.11 -20.02
CA MET A 7 11.15 0.83 -20.91
C MET A 7 10.08 1.58 -20.13
N CYS A 8 9.38 0.92 -19.20
CA CYS A 8 8.35 1.57 -18.37
C CYS A 8 8.87 2.79 -17.60
N ILE A 9 10.15 2.82 -17.23
CA ILE A 9 10.78 3.98 -16.59
C ILE A 9 11.16 5.04 -17.62
N ARG A 10 11.66 4.64 -18.80
CA ARG A 10 12.04 5.55 -19.88
C ARG A 10 10.86 6.28 -20.49
N ASP A 11 9.74 5.59 -20.69
CA ASP A 11 8.50 6.15 -21.26
C ASP A 11 7.89 7.26 -20.39
N ARG A 12 8.36 7.39 -19.14
CA ARG A 12 7.95 8.41 -18.19
C ARG A 12 8.97 9.50 -17.96
N ASN A 13 9.94 9.60 -18.87
CA ASN A 13 11.06 10.54 -18.75
C ASN A 13 10.61 12.02 -18.78
N ASP A 14 9.49 12.29 -19.46
CA ASP A 14 8.92 13.64 -19.64
C ASP A 14 7.81 13.95 -18.61
N ILE A 15 7.51 13.00 -17.71
CA ILE A 15 6.51 13.21 -16.66
C ILE A 15 7.18 13.87 -15.46
N GLN A 16 6.59 14.96 -14.99
CA GLN A 16 6.97 15.58 -13.72
C GLN A 16 6.47 14.72 -12.56
N ALA A 17 7.32 13.80 -12.09
CA ALA A 17 6.97 12.83 -11.05
C ALA A 17 6.60 13.48 -9.69
N GLU A 18 6.96 14.73 -9.48
CA GLU A 18 6.59 15.51 -8.30
C GLU A 18 5.12 15.97 -8.32
N CYS A 19 4.53 16.08 -9.53
CA CYS A 19 3.17 16.54 -9.73
C CYS A 19 2.16 15.40 -9.93
N VAL A 20 2.64 14.20 -10.33
CA VAL A 20 1.80 13.06 -10.70
C VAL A 20 2.20 11.82 -9.92
N GLU A 21 1.21 11.12 -9.35
CA GLU A 21 1.46 9.84 -8.69
C GLU A 21 1.78 8.74 -9.70
N LEU A 22 2.94 8.14 -9.56
CA LEU A 22 3.38 7.04 -10.42
C LEU A 22 3.12 5.69 -9.75
N ASN A 23 2.24 4.91 -10.35
CA ASN A 23 1.87 3.59 -9.89
C ASN A 23 2.46 2.51 -10.79
N PHE A 24 3.20 1.56 -10.21
CA PHE A 24 3.89 0.51 -10.94
C PHE A 24 3.33 -0.86 -10.55
N SER A 25 3.25 -1.75 -11.54
CA SER A 25 2.91 -3.15 -11.33
C SER A 25 3.91 -4.05 -12.03
N THR A 26 4.35 -5.11 -11.35
CA THR A 26 5.28 -6.09 -11.90
C THR A 26 5.00 -7.48 -11.33
N CYS A 27 5.70 -8.50 -11.85
CA CYS A 27 5.67 -9.84 -11.28
C CYS A 27 6.27 -9.83 -9.86
N GLN A 28 5.73 -10.67 -8.97
CA GLN A 28 6.15 -10.74 -7.55
C GLN A 28 7.66 -10.93 -7.36
N GLY A 29 8.29 -11.80 -8.14
CA GLY A 29 9.72 -12.08 -8.03
C GLY A 29 10.65 -10.92 -8.40
N HIS A 30 10.11 -9.79 -8.88
CA HIS A 30 10.90 -8.67 -9.37
C HIS A 30 10.51 -7.31 -8.77
N VAL A 31 9.69 -7.32 -7.71
CA VAL A 31 9.22 -6.08 -7.07
C VAL A 31 10.36 -5.32 -6.40
N VAL A 32 11.28 -6.02 -5.75
CA VAL A 32 12.44 -5.43 -5.09
C VAL A 32 13.42 -4.82 -6.10
N GLU A 33 13.67 -5.52 -7.22
CA GLU A 33 14.49 -4.96 -8.30
C GLU A 33 13.87 -3.69 -8.89
N LEU A 34 12.54 -3.68 -9.08
CA LEU A 34 11.83 -2.50 -9.55
C LEU A 34 11.96 -1.34 -8.55
N ALA A 35 11.83 -1.60 -7.25
CA ALA A 35 11.99 -0.60 -6.20
C ALA A 35 13.38 0.04 -6.25
N ASN A 36 14.42 -0.77 -6.34
CA ASN A 36 15.82 -0.29 -6.44
C ASN A 36 16.05 0.54 -7.71
N LEU A 37 15.49 0.10 -8.85
CA LEU A 37 15.58 0.85 -10.11
C LEU A 37 14.87 2.20 -10.02
N LEU A 38 13.71 2.27 -9.37
CA LEU A 38 12.97 3.52 -9.17
C LEU A 38 13.73 4.50 -8.28
N VAL A 39 14.27 4.02 -7.17
CA VAL A 39 15.10 4.85 -6.28
C VAL A 39 16.32 5.40 -7.02
N ALA A 40 17.01 4.56 -7.79
CA ALA A 40 18.16 4.99 -8.59
C ALA A 40 17.76 6.01 -9.67
N TYR A 41 16.61 5.80 -10.32
CA TYR A 41 16.08 6.72 -11.32
C TYR A 41 15.75 8.09 -10.74
N PHE A 42 15.04 8.14 -9.64
CA PHE A 42 14.67 9.41 -9.00
C PHE A 42 15.88 10.17 -8.48
N ARG A 43 16.88 9.47 -7.94
CA ARG A 43 18.16 10.07 -7.55
C ARG A 43 18.91 10.64 -8.77
N LYS A 44 18.93 9.93 -9.88
CA LYS A 44 19.57 10.39 -11.13
C LYS A 44 18.91 11.63 -11.72
N LYS A 45 17.60 11.80 -11.50
CA LYS A 45 16.82 12.95 -12.00
C LYS A 45 16.78 14.10 -11.00
N ASP A 46 17.38 13.94 -9.81
CA ASP A 46 17.44 14.95 -8.74
C ASP A 46 16.05 15.47 -8.30
N TYR A 47 15.05 14.56 -8.29
CA TYR A 47 13.73 14.88 -7.79
C TYR A 47 13.69 15.02 -6.27
N ASP A 48 12.85 15.93 -5.78
CA ASP A 48 12.59 16.04 -4.34
C ASP A 48 11.81 14.82 -3.83
N VAL A 49 12.51 13.93 -3.12
CA VAL A 49 11.94 12.68 -2.60
C VAL A 49 10.73 12.88 -1.67
N LYS A 50 10.60 14.08 -1.06
CA LYS A 50 9.47 14.44 -0.19
C LYS A 50 8.20 14.78 -0.98
N LYS A 51 8.32 15.06 -2.27
CA LYS A 51 7.17 15.33 -3.16
C LYS A 51 6.73 14.10 -3.93
N LEU A 52 7.60 13.09 -4.04
CA LEU A 52 7.32 11.89 -4.80
C LEU A 52 6.28 11.02 -4.09
N LYS A 53 5.15 10.81 -4.78
CA LYS A 53 4.06 9.93 -4.34
C LYS A 53 3.82 8.85 -5.39
N GLY A 54 3.42 7.67 -4.93
CA GLY A 54 3.12 6.59 -5.83
C GLY A 54 3.01 5.24 -5.14
N SER A 55 2.96 4.19 -5.94
CA SER A 55 2.93 2.85 -5.41
C SER A 55 3.63 1.83 -6.29
N ILE A 56 4.12 0.76 -5.65
CA ILE A 56 4.52 -0.49 -6.29
C ILE A 56 3.53 -1.54 -5.85
N ASN A 57 2.74 -2.08 -6.78
CA ASN A 57 1.67 -3.00 -6.45
C ASN A 57 2.21 -4.41 -6.16
N TYR A 58 2.61 -4.67 -4.91
CA TYR A 58 2.89 -6.01 -4.41
C TYR A 58 1.64 -6.53 -3.72
N ASP A 59 0.98 -7.51 -4.33
CA ASP A 59 -0.23 -8.14 -3.83
C ASP A 59 -0.04 -9.65 -3.77
N PHE A 60 0.23 -10.16 -2.58
CA PHE A 60 0.46 -11.57 -2.35
C PHE A 60 -0.86 -12.36 -2.33
N PHE A 61 -1.83 -11.90 -1.57
CA PHE A 61 -3.09 -12.62 -1.33
C PHE A 61 -3.95 -12.74 -2.59
N ASN A 62 -4.07 -11.70 -3.39
CA ASN A 62 -4.82 -11.76 -4.63
C ASN A 62 -4.22 -12.78 -5.62
N LYS A 63 -2.89 -12.88 -5.66
CA LYS A 63 -2.24 -13.87 -6.53
C LYS A 63 -2.39 -15.29 -6.01
N MET A 64 -2.37 -15.48 -4.70
CA MET A 64 -2.68 -16.78 -4.09
C MET A 64 -4.10 -17.21 -4.44
N LEU A 65 -5.10 -16.32 -4.30
CA LEU A 65 -6.49 -16.61 -4.65
C LEU A 65 -6.69 -16.91 -6.13
N THR A 66 -6.11 -16.11 -7.01
CA THR A 66 -6.36 -16.22 -8.45
C THR A 66 -5.57 -17.35 -9.11
N ARG A 67 -4.44 -17.76 -8.56
CA ARG A 67 -3.54 -18.76 -9.15
C ARG A 67 -3.38 -20.04 -8.33
N GLY A 68 -3.90 -20.07 -7.10
CA GLY A 68 -3.81 -21.22 -6.21
C GLY A 68 -2.39 -21.63 -5.83
N LYS A 69 -1.41 -20.75 -6.00
CA LYS A 69 0.01 -21.03 -5.74
C LYS A 69 0.63 -19.91 -4.93
N GLU A 70 1.24 -20.27 -3.83
CA GLU A 70 2.15 -19.40 -3.10
C GLU A 70 3.49 -19.34 -3.84
N LYS A 71 3.97 -18.13 -4.11
CA LYS A 71 5.29 -17.89 -4.67
C LYS A 71 6.13 -17.11 -3.67
N GLY A 72 6.96 -17.82 -2.95
CA GLY A 72 7.93 -17.23 -2.03
C GLY A 72 7.34 -16.84 -0.68
N ASP A 73 8.22 -16.38 0.20
CA ASP A 73 7.87 -15.89 1.52
C ASP A 73 7.37 -14.43 1.42
N MET A 74 6.11 -14.22 1.82
CA MET A 74 5.47 -12.90 1.82
C MET A 74 6.21 -11.93 2.74
N VAL A 75 6.55 -12.38 3.94
CA VAL A 75 7.16 -11.54 4.97
C VAL A 75 8.56 -11.08 4.54
N GLN A 76 9.39 -11.98 4.05
CA GLN A 76 10.74 -11.65 3.57
C GLN A 76 10.69 -10.68 2.38
N THR A 77 9.80 -10.94 1.42
CA THR A 77 9.66 -10.08 0.23
C THR A 77 9.13 -8.69 0.61
N ALA A 78 8.12 -8.62 1.48
CA ALA A 78 7.57 -7.34 1.95
C ALA A 78 8.59 -6.54 2.75
N LYS A 79 9.37 -7.20 3.62
CA LYS A 79 10.44 -6.57 4.40
C LYS A 79 11.52 -5.99 3.48
N ALA A 80 12.05 -6.79 2.56
CA ALA A 80 13.03 -6.32 1.58
C ALA A 80 12.50 -5.17 0.71
N LEU A 81 11.21 -5.21 0.37
CA LEU A 81 10.57 -4.14 -0.40
C LEU A 81 10.41 -2.84 0.40
N ILE A 82 10.02 -2.93 1.68
CA ILE A 82 9.92 -1.78 2.58
C ILE A 82 11.31 -1.15 2.79
N GLU A 83 12.35 -1.97 2.96
CA GLU A 83 13.73 -1.50 3.09
C GLU A 83 14.23 -0.82 1.81
N ALA A 84 14.00 -1.43 0.64
CA ALA A 84 14.38 -0.87 -0.65
C ALA A 84 13.74 0.49 -0.95
N ILE A 85 12.49 0.71 -0.48
CA ILE A 85 11.75 1.96 -0.71
C ILE A 85 11.88 2.98 0.44
N GLN A 86 12.72 2.72 1.43
CA GLN A 86 12.94 3.62 2.55
C GLN A 86 13.27 5.08 2.14
N PRO A 87 14.06 5.32 1.06
CA PRO A 87 14.33 6.68 0.60
C PRO A 87 13.09 7.44 0.08
N LEU A 88 11.99 6.72 -0.22
CA LEU A 88 10.74 7.29 -0.75
C LEU A 88 9.61 7.15 0.29
N PRO A 89 9.48 8.10 1.25
CA PRO A 89 8.60 7.94 2.40
C PRO A 89 7.11 7.82 2.01
N PHE A 90 6.68 8.46 0.92
CA PHE A 90 5.29 8.49 0.47
C PHE A 90 4.95 7.44 -0.59
N TYR A 91 5.87 6.52 -0.88
CA TYR A 91 5.56 5.36 -1.71
C TYR A 91 4.90 4.24 -0.91
N ARG A 92 3.81 3.71 -1.44
CA ARG A 92 3.09 2.55 -0.89
C ARG A 92 3.50 1.30 -1.65
N VAL A 93 3.71 0.20 -0.94
CA VAL A 93 4.25 -1.02 -1.55
C VAL A 93 3.41 -2.27 -1.33
N LEU A 94 2.56 -2.26 -0.31
CA LEU A 94 1.65 -3.36 -0.03
C LEU A 94 0.29 -3.03 -0.64
N ASN A 95 -0.15 -3.85 -1.58
CA ASN A 95 -1.41 -3.63 -2.28
C ASN A 95 -2.46 -4.65 -1.88
N VAL A 96 -3.64 -4.17 -1.51
CA VAL A 96 -4.85 -4.96 -1.30
C VAL A 96 -5.77 -4.73 -2.48
N ASN A 97 -5.83 -5.68 -3.41
CA ASN A 97 -6.60 -5.55 -4.63
C ASN A 97 -8.00 -6.17 -4.50
N ALA A 98 -8.90 -5.46 -3.84
CA ALA A 98 -10.29 -5.88 -3.68
C ALA A 98 -11.10 -5.81 -4.99
N LEU A 99 -10.59 -5.12 -6.02
CA LEU A 99 -11.23 -5.07 -7.35
C LEU A 99 -11.47 -6.47 -7.93
N SER A 100 -10.60 -7.44 -7.66
CA SER A 100 -10.79 -8.82 -8.12
C SER A 100 -12.02 -9.47 -7.51
N LEU A 101 -12.37 -9.16 -6.26
CA LEU A 101 -13.58 -9.64 -5.59
C LEU A 101 -14.83 -8.98 -6.17
N ASN A 102 -14.78 -7.68 -6.42
CA ASN A 102 -15.85 -6.94 -7.06
C ASN A 102 -16.16 -7.52 -8.46
N ASN A 103 -15.11 -7.77 -9.26
CA ASN A 103 -15.23 -8.38 -10.59
C ASN A 103 -15.75 -9.81 -10.53
N ALA A 104 -15.54 -10.52 -9.43
CA ALA A 104 -16.09 -11.87 -9.18
C ALA A 104 -17.55 -11.85 -8.70
N GLY A 105 -18.17 -10.67 -8.56
CA GLY A 105 -19.56 -10.51 -8.16
C GLY A 105 -19.79 -10.38 -6.65
N ALA A 106 -18.77 -10.05 -5.89
CA ALA A 106 -18.93 -9.80 -4.45
C ALA A 106 -19.79 -8.56 -4.19
N TYR A 107 -20.66 -8.64 -3.17
CA TYR A 107 -21.41 -7.48 -2.71
C TYR A 107 -20.46 -6.45 -2.07
N ILE A 108 -20.88 -5.20 -2.04
CA ILE A 108 -20.10 -4.06 -1.50
C ILE A 108 -19.59 -4.33 -0.08
N SER A 109 -20.42 -4.91 0.78
CA SER A 109 -20.04 -5.28 2.15
C SER A 109 -19.03 -6.43 2.21
N GLN A 110 -19.14 -7.40 1.32
CA GLN A 110 -18.19 -8.51 1.21
C GLN A 110 -16.84 -8.03 0.68
N GLU A 111 -16.84 -7.21 -0.37
CA GLU A 111 -15.61 -6.59 -0.90
C GLU A 111 -14.88 -5.83 0.21
N LEU A 112 -15.59 -4.98 0.96
CA LEU A 112 -15.02 -4.22 2.05
C LEU A 112 -14.48 -5.11 3.18
N GLY A 113 -15.27 -6.11 3.62
CA GLY A 113 -14.86 -7.00 4.69
C GLY A 113 -13.60 -7.80 4.35
N TYR A 114 -13.54 -8.39 3.17
CA TYR A 114 -12.35 -9.12 2.72
C TYR A 114 -11.13 -8.21 2.52
N ALA A 115 -11.33 -7.01 1.97
CA ALA A 115 -10.24 -6.06 1.81
C ALA A 115 -9.62 -5.67 3.16
N LEU A 116 -10.46 -5.40 4.16
CA LEU A 116 -9.98 -5.07 5.50
C LEU A 116 -9.30 -6.27 6.17
N ALA A 117 -9.82 -7.48 5.98
CA ALA A 117 -9.18 -8.70 6.47
C ALA A 117 -7.78 -8.89 5.86
N TRP A 118 -7.61 -8.67 4.55
CA TRP A 118 -6.28 -8.75 3.91
C TRP A 118 -5.34 -7.67 4.43
N GLY A 119 -5.83 -6.44 4.59
CA GLY A 119 -5.03 -5.36 5.19
C GLY A 119 -4.60 -5.70 6.61
N ASN A 120 -5.51 -6.26 7.42
CA ASN A 120 -5.21 -6.71 8.78
C ASN A 120 -4.18 -7.85 8.81
N GLU A 121 -4.26 -8.78 7.86
CA GLU A 121 -3.30 -9.88 7.77
C GLU A 121 -1.89 -9.38 7.43
N TYR A 122 -1.76 -8.39 6.52
CA TYR A 122 -0.47 -7.72 6.30
C TYR A 122 0.05 -7.04 7.57
N MET A 123 -0.83 -6.36 8.31
CA MET A 123 -0.46 -5.72 9.59
C MET A 123 0.05 -6.76 10.57
N ASN A 124 -0.70 -7.86 10.77
CA ASN A 124 -0.37 -8.91 11.71
C ASN A 124 0.98 -9.55 11.42
N GLN A 125 1.15 -10.13 10.23
CA GLN A 125 2.37 -10.86 9.86
C GLN A 125 3.63 -9.98 9.85
N LEU A 126 3.52 -8.72 9.41
CA LEU A 126 4.67 -7.83 9.35
C LEU A 126 5.02 -7.24 10.72
N THR A 127 4.02 -7.03 11.59
CA THR A 127 4.27 -6.60 12.96
C THR A 127 4.89 -7.72 13.78
N ASP A 128 4.43 -8.95 13.62
CA ASP A 128 5.06 -10.15 14.23
C ASP A 128 6.50 -10.36 13.75
N ALA A 129 6.80 -9.97 12.52
CA ALA A 129 8.17 -9.96 11.97
C ALA A 129 9.05 -8.80 12.48
N GLY A 130 8.54 -7.97 13.40
CA GLY A 130 9.27 -6.89 14.05
C GLY A 130 9.28 -5.55 13.31
N ILE A 131 8.41 -5.36 12.28
CA ILE A 131 8.28 -4.07 11.61
C ILE A 131 7.29 -3.20 12.38
N PRO A 132 7.59 -1.93 12.71
CA PRO A 132 6.68 -1.05 13.43
C PRO A 132 5.33 -0.90 12.71
N ALA A 133 4.23 -1.09 13.43
CA ALA A 133 2.87 -1.02 12.88
C ALA A 133 2.59 0.30 12.13
N ALA A 134 3.11 1.41 12.63
CA ALA A 134 3.02 2.71 11.97
C ALA A 134 3.69 2.75 10.59
N THR A 135 4.78 2.01 10.40
CA THR A 135 5.47 1.89 9.11
C THR A 135 4.66 1.04 8.15
N VAL A 136 4.16 -0.11 8.61
CA VAL A 136 3.35 -1.03 7.80
C VAL A 136 2.09 -0.33 7.31
N ALA A 137 1.33 0.32 8.21
CA ALA A 137 0.09 1.03 7.88
C ALA A 137 0.28 2.08 6.79
N LYS A 138 1.39 2.84 6.82
CA LYS A 138 1.71 3.84 5.78
C LYS A 138 2.05 3.25 4.42
N LYS A 139 2.44 1.98 4.37
CA LYS A 139 2.86 1.30 3.14
C LYS A 139 1.75 0.49 2.49
N ILE A 140 0.58 0.36 3.12
CA ILE A 140 -0.58 -0.34 2.57
C ILE A 140 -1.40 0.59 1.67
N LYS A 141 -1.88 0.05 0.55
CA LYS A 141 -2.80 0.69 -0.39
C LYS A 141 -3.96 -0.24 -0.70
N PHE A 142 -5.16 0.29 -0.66
CA PHE A 142 -6.37 -0.44 -1.05
C PHE A 142 -6.83 -0.02 -2.44
N ASN A 143 -7.17 -1.00 -3.28
CA ASN A 143 -7.81 -0.81 -4.57
C ASN A 143 -9.20 -1.44 -4.52
N PHE A 144 -10.24 -0.62 -4.54
CA PHE A 144 -11.63 -1.04 -4.56
C PHE A 144 -12.24 -0.93 -5.96
N GLY A 145 -13.21 -1.79 -6.27
CA GLY A 145 -14.10 -1.61 -7.40
C GLY A 145 -15.11 -0.49 -7.15
N ILE A 146 -15.63 0.08 -8.21
CA ILE A 146 -16.74 1.04 -8.15
C ILE A 146 -17.88 0.49 -8.98
N SER A 147 -19.02 0.26 -8.34
CA SER A 147 -20.25 -0.20 -8.97
C SER A 147 -21.14 0.98 -9.39
N SER A 148 -22.27 0.67 -10.04
CA SER A 148 -23.23 1.68 -10.49
C SER A 148 -24.03 2.33 -9.35
N ASN A 149 -23.99 1.83 -8.13
CA ASN A 149 -24.73 2.34 -7.00
C ASN A 149 -23.98 3.44 -6.26
N TYR A 150 -24.11 4.67 -6.74
CA TYR A 150 -23.36 5.84 -6.29
C TYR A 150 -23.36 6.06 -4.77
N PHE A 151 -24.53 6.03 -4.13
CA PHE A 151 -24.62 6.31 -2.70
C PHE A 151 -24.03 5.20 -1.83
N LEU A 152 -24.17 3.95 -2.24
CA LEU A 152 -23.56 2.84 -1.54
C LEU A 152 -22.03 2.85 -1.67
N GLU A 153 -21.51 3.29 -2.81
CA GLU A 153 -20.06 3.44 -2.99
C GLU A 153 -19.49 4.54 -2.09
N ILE A 154 -20.16 5.68 -1.97
CA ILE A 154 -19.76 6.72 -1.02
C ILE A 154 -19.77 6.18 0.41
N ALA A 155 -20.83 5.46 0.79
CA ALA A 155 -20.93 4.85 2.11
C ALA A 155 -19.80 3.84 2.37
N LYS A 156 -19.47 3.00 1.37
CA LYS A 156 -18.35 2.04 1.42
C LYS A 156 -17.03 2.75 1.76
N PHE A 157 -16.68 3.81 1.03
CA PHE A 157 -15.41 4.52 1.27
C PHE A 157 -15.38 5.24 2.63
N ARG A 158 -16.51 5.75 3.10
CA ARG A 158 -16.61 6.34 4.44
C ARG A 158 -16.45 5.28 5.53
N ALA A 159 -17.13 4.15 5.38
CA ALA A 159 -17.00 3.02 6.31
C ALA A 159 -15.58 2.43 6.29
N ALA A 160 -14.98 2.26 5.10
CA ALA A 160 -13.62 1.75 4.94
C ALA A 160 -12.61 2.56 5.76
N ARG A 161 -12.66 3.88 5.67
CA ARG A 161 -11.75 4.76 6.42
C ARG A 161 -11.90 4.60 7.94
N MET A 162 -13.14 4.58 8.42
CA MET A 162 -13.40 4.44 9.86
C MET A 162 -12.97 3.07 10.38
N LEU A 163 -13.33 2.00 9.67
CA LEU A 163 -12.97 0.64 10.07
C LEU A 163 -11.46 0.41 10.00
N TRP A 164 -10.80 0.90 8.96
CA TRP A 164 -9.35 0.80 8.83
C TRP A 164 -8.62 1.57 9.93
N ALA A 165 -9.09 2.77 10.26
CA ALA A 165 -8.52 3.53 11.38
C ALA A 165 -8.63 2.77 12.71
N ASN A 166 -9.76 2.11 12.96
CA ASN A 166 -9.94 1.29 14.16
C ASN A 166 -9.02 0.06 14.17
N ILE A 167 -8.86 -0.62 13.02
CA ILE A 167 -7.92 -1.74 12.89
C ILE A 167 -6.48 -1.27 13.18
N VAL A 168 -6.04 -0.19 12.57
CA VAL A 168 -4.69 0.34 12.82
C VAL A 168 -4.51 0.77 14.28
N ALA A 169 -5.53 1.38 14.89
CA ALA A 169 -5.50 1.79 16.29
C ALA A 169 -5.33 0.60 17.25
N SER A 170 -5.89 -0.57 16.95
CA SER A 170 -5.75 -1.77 17.77
C SER A 170 -4.31 -2.30 17.86
N TYR A 171 -3.45 -1.96 16.90
CA TYR A 171 -2.02 -2.28 16.94
C TYR A 171 -1.19 -1.29 17.76
N HIS A 172 -1.81 -0.29 18.39
CA HIS A 172 -1.16 0.75 19.19
C HIS A 172 0.10 1.33 18.52
N PRO A 173 -0.01 1.85 17.28
CA PRO A 173 1.14 2.32 16.55
C PRO A 173 1.81 3.46 17.32
N GLU A 174 3.09 3.32 17.64
CA GLU A 174 3.86 4.41 18.22
C GLU A 174 3.86 5.59 17.25
N CYS A 175 3.61 6.77 17.79
CA CYS A 175 3.64 7.97 16.98
C CYS A 175 5.09 8.29 16.61
N LEU A 176 5.43 8.21 15.32
CA LEU A 176 6.76 8.48 14.78
C LEU A 176 7.16 9.97 14.86
N ARG A 177 6.32 10.83 15.43
CA ARG A 177 6.58 12.25 15.66
C ARG A 177 6.01 12.63 17.02
N ASP A 178 6.66 13.55 17.72
CA ASP A 178 6.04 14.25 18.84
C ASP A 178 4.73 14.85 18.34
N CYS A 179 3.63 14.21 18.69
CA CYS A 179 2.32 14.59 18.22
C CYS A 179 1.74 15.64 19.16
N ASP A 180 1.70 16.89 18.72
CA ASP A 180 0.86 17.95 19.32
C ASP A 180 -0.65 17.66 19.17
N ASN A 181 -1.00 16.56 18.50
CA ASN A 181 -2.36 16.19 18.11
C ASN A 181 -2.94 15.10 19.01
N LYS A 182 -2.73 15.22 20.32
CA LYS A 182 -3.36 14.38 21.33
C LYS A 182 -4.82 14.81 21.48
N GLY A 183 -5.74 13.84 21.36
CA GLY A 183 -7.13 14.07 21.73
C GLY A 183 -7.26 14.41 23.23
N ALA A 184 -8.43 14.88 23.65
CA ALA A 184 -8.70 15.20 25.05
C ALA A 184 -8.40 14.04 26.03
N ASN A 185 -8.37 12.80 25.54
CA ASN A 185 -8.08 11.57 26.29
C ASN A 185 -6.61 11.14 26.21
N GLY A 186 -5.69 11.95 25.65
CA GLY A 186 -4.28 11.58 25.51
C GLY A 186 -3.96 10.63 24.35
N GLU A 187 -4.96 10.16 23.62
CA GLU A 187 -4.79 9.27 22.47
C GLU A 187 -4.32 10.01 21.23
N CYS A 188 -3.34 9.41 20.53
CA CYS A 188 -2.82 9.99 19.30
C CYS A 188 -3.82 9.82 18.14
N ARG A 189 -4.28 10.92 17.55
CA ARG A 189 -5.16 10.91 16.35
C ARG A 189 -4.42 10.56 15.05
N CYS A 190 -3.17 10.11 15.14
CA CYS A 190 -2.36 9.80 13.95
C CYS A 190 -2.87 8.56 13.20
N ALA A 191 -3.52 7.61 13.86
CA ALA A 191 -4.12 6.45 13.20
C ALA A 191 -5.14 6.85 12.12
N ALA A 192 -5.95 7.88 12.38
CA ALA A 192 -6.92 8.40 11.40
C ALA A 192 -6.27 9.09 10.18
N LYS A 193 -5.00 9.52 10.30
CA LYS A 193 -4.23 10.09 9.17
C LYS A 193 -3.42 9.04 8.41
N MET A 194 -3.32 7.83 8.94
CA MET A 194 -2.64 6.69 8.30
C MET A 194 -3.59 5.87 7.43
N ALA A 195 -4.88 6.03 7.59
CA ALA A 195 -5.93 5.46 6.77
C ALA A 195 -6.29 6.39 5.61
#